data_599f3300ed3926f16b2b88d5229ba0d9
#
_entry.id   599f3300ed3926f16b2b88d5229ba0d9
#
_cell.length_a   1.000
_cell.length_b   1.000
_cell.length_c   1.000
_cell.angle_alpha   90.00
_cell.angle_beta   90.00
_cell.angle_gamma   90.00
#
_symmetry.space_group_name_H-M   'P 1'
#
loop_
_entity.id
_entity.type
_entity.pdbx_description
1 polymer ?
#
loop_
_entity_poly.entity_id
_entity_poly.type
_entity_poly.pdbx_seq_one_letter_code
_entity_poly.pdbx_strand_id
1 'polypeptide(L)'
;ISSVLNSLHDRVKQNRELRHFAVFNRIALAAGFLPAGWVKIMDERFASGLSVKHPMGRYLEALHHTGYYYTFIGVLQILAAILLLIPRTALLGALIYFPIILNICILSFAVRFEGSWVSSPLMLLANLYLLCWDYDKLKFIFPWEVQKANSR
;
A
#
# COMPACT_ATOMS: atom_id res chain seq x y z
N ILE A 1 5.83 -12.44 25.42
CA ILE A 1 5.64 -12.45 23.96
C ILE A 1 6.17 -11.14 23.36
N SER A 2 5.88 -9.96 23.94
CA SER A 2 6.35 -8.66 23.42
C SER A 2 7.87 -8.49 23.43
N SER A 3 8.56 -9.03 24.46
CA SER A 3 10.03 -8.98 24.54
C SER A 3 10.73 -9.81 23.47
N VAL A 4 10.18 -10.98 23.16
CA VAL A 4 10.71 -11.86 22.10
C VAL A 4 10.51 -11.21 20.72
N LEU A 5 9.34 -10.64 20.47
CA LEU A 5 9.05 -9.93 19.23
C LEU A 5 9.99 -8.72 19.04
N ASN A 6 10.25 -7.96 20.10
CA ASN A 6 11.17 -6.83 20.05
C ASN A 6 12.60 -7.28 19.74
N SER A 7 13.09 -8.34 20.40
CA SER A 7 14.45 -8.84 20.15
C SER A 7 14.63 -9.43 18.74
N LEU A 8 13.61 -10.08 18.20
CA LEU A 8 13.60 -10.55 16.81
C LEU A 8 13.60 -9.38 15.82
N HIS A 9 12.78 -8.37 16.10
CA HIS A 9 12.68 -7.19 15.26
C HIS A 9 14.01 -6.41 15.21
N ASP A 10 14.69 -6.25 16.35
CA ASP A 10 16.01 -5.58 16.41
C ASP A 10 17.07 -6.35 15.62
N ARG A 11 17.08 -7.68 15.68
CA ARG A 11 17.96 -8.52 14.87
C ARG A 11 17.68 -8.39 13.37
N VAL A 12 16.42 -8.34 12.99
CA VAL A 12 16.00 -8.15 11.59
C VAL A 12 16.44 -6.78 11.07
N LYS A 13 16.29 -5.72 11.86
CA LYS A 13 16.72 -4.35 11.49
C LYS A 13 18.23 -4.20 11.35
N GLN A 14 19.02 -4.98 12.06
CA GLN A 14 20.48 -4.96 11.96
C GLN A 14 21.00 -5.62 10.68
N ASN A 15 20.20 -6.43 10.02
CA ASN A 15 20.58 -7.09 8.78
C ASN A 15 20.58 -6.09 7.62
N ARG A 16 21.75 -5.85 7.04
CA ARG A 16 21.96 -4.90 5.94
C ARG A 16 21.15 -5.27 4.70
N GLU A 17 21.06 -6.55 4.38
CA GLU A 17 20.32 -7.05 3.21
C GLU A 17 18.80 -6.77 3.33
N LEU A 18 18.21 -7.00 4.51
CA LEU A 18 16.81 -6.74 4.77
C LEU A 18 16.49 -5.24 4.73
N ARG A 19 17.43 -4.39 5.13
CA ARG A 19 17.28 -2.94 5.00
C ARG A 19 17.27 -2.49 3.54
N HIS A 20 18.16 -3.04 2.71
CA HIS A 20 18.14 -2.78 1.26
C HIS A 20 16.87 -3.29 0.61
N PHE A 21 16.38 -4.44 1.03
CA PHE A 21 15.10 -4.99 0.57
C PHE A 21 13.91 -4.09 0.94
N ALA A 22 13.90 -3.49 2.13
CA ALA A 22 12.87 -2.52 2.52
C ALA A 22 12.90 -1.27 1.62
N VAL A 23 14.08 -0.73 1.31
CA VAL A 23 14.22 0.40 0.39
C VAL A 23 13.76 0.04 -1.02
N PHE A 24 14.15 -1.14 -1.51
CA PHE A 24 13.70 -1.65 -2.80
C PHE A 24 12.17 -1.75 -2.89
N ASN A 25 11.52 -2.29 -1.85
CA ASN A 25 10.06 -2.38 -1.79
C ASN A 25 9.39 -1.00 -1.81
N ARG A 26 9.94 0.00 -1.12
CA ARG A 26 9.42 1.38 -1.16
C ARG A 26 9.44 1.94 -2.57
N ILE A 27 10.56 1.79 -3.26
CA ILE A 27 10.73 2.26 -4.64
C ILE A 27 9.79 1.51 -5.59
N ALA A 28 9.72 0.20 -5.47
CA ALA A 28 8.86 -0.63 -6.32
C ALA A 28 7.37 -0.31 -6.15
N LEU A 29 6.90 -0.13 -4.91
CA LEU A 29 5.53 0.24 -4.62
C LEU A 29 5.20 1.66 -5.09
N ALA A 30 6.11 2.61 -4.92
CA ALA A 30 5.95 3.96 -5.44
C ALA A 30 5.86 3.95 -6.97
N ALA A 31 6.73 3.20 -7.65
CA ALA A 31 6.71 3.05 -9.09
C ALA A 31 5.40 2.42 -9.61
N GLY A 32 4.76 1.55 -8.83
CA GLY A 32 3.45 0.98 -9.16
C GLY A 32 2.30 1.99 -9.06
N PHE A 33 2.32 2.86 -8.03
CA PHE A 33 1.24 3.80 -7.79
C PHE A 33 1.36 5.13 -8.55
N LEU A 34 2.57 5.58 -8.85
CA LEU A 34 2.78 6.86 -9.56
C LEU A 34 2.07 6.90 -10.91
N PRO A 35 2.27 5.93 -11.84
CA PRO A 35 1.57 5.97 -13.13
C PRO A 35 0.07 5.75 -12.98
N ALA A 36 -0.35 4.87 -12.06
CA ALA A 36 -1.77 4.60 -11.82
C ALA A 36 -2.52 5.82 -11.25
N GLY A 37 -1.86 6.59 -10.36
CA GLY A 37 -2.41 7.84 -9.85
C GLY A 37 -2.41 8.95 -10.90
N TRP A 38 -1.34 9.05 -11.69
CA TRP A 38 -1.22 10.06 -12.73
C TRP A 38 -2.33 9.97 -13.77
N VAL A 39 -2.58 8.77 -14.30
CA VAL A 39 -3.66 8.51 -15.27
C VAL A 39 -5.02 8.98 -14.73
N LYS A 40 -5.28 8.75 -13.43
CA LYS A 40 -6.53 9.17 -12.80
C LYS A 40 -6.64 10.69 -12.63
N ILE A 41 -5.54 11.38 -12.37
CA ILE A 41 -5.52 12.85 -12.26
C ILE A 41 -5.72 13.49 -13.63
N MET A 42 -5.18 12.87 -14.69
CA MET A 42 -5.39 13.34 -16.07
C MET A 42 -6.78 13.02 -16.64
N ASP A 43 -7.66 12.48 -15.80
CA ASP A 43 -9.02 12.07 -16.16
C ASP A 43 -9.08 11.03 -17.29
N GLU A 44 -8.06 10.19 -17.35
CA GLU A 44 -8.01 9.06 -18.29
C GLU A 44 -8.45 7.77 -17.59
N ARG A 45 -9.19 6.94 -18.30
CA ARG A 45 -9.60 5.64 -17.75
C ARG A 45 -8.39 4.72 -17.58
N PHE A 46 -8.17 4.26 -16.37
CA PHE A 46 -7.11 3.27 -16.10
C PHE A 46 -7.39 1.98 -16.91
N ALA A 47 -6.36 1.40 -17.50
CA ALA A 47 -6.46 0.26 -18.40
C ALA A 47 -7.48 0.47 -19.55
N SER A 48 -7.38 1.60 -20.24
CA SER A 48 -8.28 2.02 -21.35
C SER A 48 -8.42 0.98 -22.46
N GLY A 49 -7.41 0.12 -22.66
CA GLY A 49 -7.47 -0.98 -23.64
C GLY A 49 -8.35 -2.17 -23.21
N LEU A 50 -8.80 -2.21 -21.97
CA LEU A 50 -9.65 -3.31 -21.48
C LEU A 50 -11.11 -3.06 -21.87
N SER A 51 -11.71 -4.06 -22.55
CA SER A 51 -13.12 -3.99 -22.98
C SER A 51 -14.07 -3.87 -21.79
N VAL A 52 -15.11 -3.03 -21.94
CA VAL A 52 -16.25 -2.94 -20.99
C VAL A 52 -17.08 -4.21 -20.88
N LYS A 53 -16.89 -5.17 -21.78
CA LYS A 53 -17.50 -6.50 -21.69
C LYS A 53 -16.87 -7.33 -20.57
N HIS A 54 -15.61 -7.08 -20.24
CA HIS A 54 -14.93 -7.71 -19.11
C HIS A 54 -15.40 -7.08 -17.79
N PRO A 55 -15.63 -7.86 -16.71
CA PRO A 55 -16.10 -7.33 -15.42
C PRO A 55 -15.22 -6.21 -14.85
N MET A 56 -13.88 -6.37 -14.92
CA MET A 56 -12.93 -5.34 -14.50
C MET A 56 -13.03 -4.08 -15.37
N GLY A 57 -13.16 -4.22 -16.69
CA GLY A 57 -13.32 -3.08 -17.61
C GLY A 57 -14.59 -2.29 -17.33
N ARG A 58 -15.68 -2.96 -17.03
CA ARG A 58 -16.96 -2.33 -16.62
C ARG A 58 -16.83 -1.59 -15.30
N TYR A 59 -16.16 -2.19 -14.32
CA TYR A 59 -15.89 -1.54 -13.03
C TYR A 59 -15.05 -0.27 -13.20
N LEU A 60 -13.96 -0.35 -13.96
CA LEU A 60 -13.08 0.80 -14.21
C LEU A 60 -13.78 1.91 -14.99
N GLU A 61 -14.66 1.57 -15.92
CA GLU A 61 -15.51 2.53 -16.63
C GLU A 61 -16.46 3.24 -15.67
N ALA A 62 -17.18 2.49 -14.83
CA ALA A 62 -18.07 3.05 -13.83
C ALA A 62 -17.32 3.92 -12.83
N LEU A 63 -16.14 3.49 -12.40
CA LEU A 63 -15.28 4.25 -11.49
C LEU A 63 -14.80 5.56 -12.12
N HIS A 64 -14.40 5.54 -13.39
CA HIS A 64 -14.01 6.73 -14.14
C HIS A 64 -15.16 7.74 -14.22
N HIS A 65 -16.38 7.28 -14.45
CA HIS A 65 -17.58 8.14 -14.50
C HIS A 65 -17.99 8.75 -13.14
N THR A 66 -17.36 8.36 -12.02
CA THR A 66 -17.60 9.02 -10.72
C THR A 66 -17.01 10.43 -10.63
N GLY A 67 -16.22 10.87 -11.63
CA GLY A 67 -15.65 12.20 -11.70
C GLY A 67 -14.63 12.47 -10.60
N TYR A 68 -14.90 13.43 -9.70
CA TYR A 68 -13.94 13.86 -8.68
C TYR A 68 -13.49 12.72 -7.73
N TYR A 69 -14.31 11.70 -7.50
CA TYR A 69 -13.93 10.56 -6.68
C TYR A 69 -12.80 9.75 -7.32
N TYR A 70 -12.84 9.58 -8.62
CA TYR A 70 -11.78 8.93 -9.39
C TYR A 70 -10.46 9.69 -9.29
N THR A 71 -10.52 11.02 -9.47
CA THR A 71 -9.36 11.90 -9.32
C THR A 71 -8.82 11.88 -7.88
N PHE A 72 -9.69 11.85 -6.87
CA PHE A 72 -9.32 11.75 -5.47
C PHE A 72 -8.52 10.49 -5.16
N ILE A 73 -8.93 9.34 -5.70
CA ILE A 73 -8.15 8.09 -5.58
C ILE A 73 -6.75 8.26 -6.20
N GLY A 74 -6.67 8.91 -7.37
CA GLY A 74 -5.40 9.21 -8.03
C GLY A 74 -4.48 10.07 -7.16
N VAL A 75 -5.00 11.10 -6.54
CA VAL A 75 -4.26 11.98 -5.61
C VAL A 75 -3.74 11.19 -4.42
N LEU A 76 -4.58 10.33 -3.81
CA LEU A 76 -4.16 9.48 -2.69
C LEU A 76 -3.06 8.50 -3.10
N GLN A 77 -3.11 7.94 -4.30
CA GLN A 77 -2.07 7.04 -4.81
C GLN A 77 -0.73 7.75 -4.98
N ILE A 78 -0.73 8.96 -5.54
CA ILE A 78 0.49 9.77 -5.69
C ILE A 78 1.02 10.20 -4.33
N LEU A 79 0.15 10.66 -3.43
CA LEU A 79 0.54 11.03 -2.08
C LEU A 79 1.19 9.85 -1.34
N ALA A 80 0.58 8.68 -1.38
CA ALA A 80 1.14 7.48 -0.78
C ALA A 80 2.51 7.12 -1.36
N ALA A 81 2.67 7.21 -2.69
CA ALA A 81 3.94 6.95 -3.37
C ALA A 81 5.04 7.92 -2.94
N ILE A 82 4.75 9.21 -2.89
CA ILE A 82 5.71 10.23 -2.45
C ILE A 82 6.11 10.01 -0.98
N LEU A 83 5.14 9.76 -0.10
CA LEU A 83 5.39 9.51 1.32
C LEU A 83 6.23 8.24 1.55
N LEU A 84 6.06 7.20 0.73
CA LEU A 84 6.88 5.99 0.78
C LEU A 84 8.35 6.25 0.43
N LEU A 85 8.62 7.17 -0.51
CA LEU A 85 9.98 7.50 -0.92
C LEU A 85 10.74 8.30 0.14
N ILE A 86 10.03 9.03 1.01
CA ILE A 86 10.63 9.82 2.09
C ILE A 86 10.76 8.94 3.34
N PRO A 87 11.98 8.64 3.83
CA PRO A 87 12.17 7.71 4.95
C PRO A 87 11.43 8.08 6.24
N ARG A 88 11.25 9.38 6.49
CA ARG A 88 10.56 9.89 7.69
C ARG A 88 9.05 9.64 7.67
N THR A 89 8.44 9.66 6.48
CA THR A 89 6.99 9.53 6.27
C THR A 89 6.60 8.20 5.64
N ALA A 90 7.56 7.29 5.45
CA ALA A 90 7.32 6.01 4.78
C ALA A 90 6.24 5.16 5.46
N LEU A 91 6.16 5.19 6.80
CA LEU A 91 5.09 4.49 7.52
C LEU A 91 3.71 5.05 7.18
N LEU A 92 3.57 6.37 7.14
CA LEU A 92 2.30 7.03 6.77
C LEU A 92 1.93 6.68 5.32
N GLY A 93 2.92 6.70 4.42
CA GLY A 93 2.74 6.25 3.03
C GLY A 93 2.24 4.81 2.95
N ALA A 94 2.85 3.89 3.71
CA ALA A 94 2.44 2.50 3.75
C ALA A 94 1.02 2.29 4.33
N LEU A 95 0.63 3.09 5.32
CA LEU A 95 -0.72 3.07 5.90
C LEU A 95 -1.79 3.57 4.91
N ILE A 96 -1.50 4.61 4.15
CA ILE A 96 -2.41 5.11 3.09
C ILE A 96 -2.47 4.11 1.92
N TYR A 97 -1.34 3.51 1.58
CA TYR A 97 -1.22 2.53 0.51
C TYR A 97 -2.02 1.25 0.78
N PHE A 98 -2.02 0.81 2.04
CA PHE A 98 -2.57 -0.48 2.45
C PHE A 98 -4.04 -0.69 2.05
N PRO A 99 -5.01 0.18 2.41
CA PRO A 99 -6.41 -0.02 2.05
C PRO A 99 -6.63 0.00 0.54
N ILE A 100 -5.86 0.79 -0.19
CA ILE A 100 -5.97 0.90 -1.64
C ILE A 100 -5.53 -0.40 -2.31
N ILE A 101 -4.35 -0.91 -1.96
CA ILE A 101 -3.84 -2.15 -2.57
C ILE A 101 -4.61 -3.39 -2.12
N LEU A 102 -5.10 -3.40 -0.87
CA LEU A 102 -5.98 -4.46 -0.38
C LEU A 102 -7.27 -4.54 -1.20
N ASN A 103 -7.90 -3.40 -1.46
CA ASN A 103 -9.10 -3.33 -2.29
C ASN A 103 -8.80 -3.79 -3.72
N ILE A 104 -7.72 -3.33 -4.34
CA ILE A 104 -7.30 -3.76 -5.67
C ILE A 104 -7.05 -5.27 -5.72
N CYS A 105 -6.41 -5.83 -4.71
CA CYS A 105 -6.15 -7.26 -4.61
C CYS A 105 -7.44 -8.08 -4.54
N ILE A 106 -8.34 -7.72 -3.63
CA ILE A 106 -9.64 -8.40 -3.48
C ILE A 106 -10.47 -8.29 -4.76
N LEU A 107 -10.52 -7.10 -5.36
CA LEU A 107 -11.25 -6.87 -6.61
C LEU A 107 -10.69 -7.72 -7.75
N SER A 108 -9.36 -7.80 -7.89
CA SER A 108 -8.70 -8.59 -8.94
C SER A 108 -9.07 -10.07 -8.86
N PHE A 109 -9.16 -10.62 -7.65
CA PHE A 109 -9.63 -11.99 -7.44
C PHE A 109 -11.12 -12.15 -7.69
N ALA A 110 -11.95 -11.22 -7.22
CA ALA A 110 -13.39 -11.26 -7.35
C ALA A 110 -13.84 -11.27 -8.82
N VAL A 111 -13.21 -10.46 -9.66
CA VAL A 111 -13.54 -10.36 -11.09
C VAL A 111 -12.65 -11.21 -11.99
N ARG A 112 -11.77 -12.02 -11.41
CA ARG A 112 -10.83 -12.91 -12.12
C ARG A 112 -10.01 -12.17 -13.17
N PHE A 113 -9.44 -11.02 -12.80
CA PHE A 113 -8.61 -10.22 -13.70
C PHE A 113 -7.17 -10.72 -13.72
N GLU A 114 -6.80 -11.47 -14.74
CA GLU A 114 -5.49 -12.11 -14.88
C GLU A 114 -4.33 -11.10 -14.90
N GLY A 115 -4.56 -9.88 -15.41
CA GLY A 115 -3.53 -8.84 -15.52
C GLY A 115 -2.95 -8.37 -14.17
N SER A 116 -3.67 -8.53 -13.06
CA SER A 116 -3.21 -8.14 -11.72
C SER A 116 -3.24 -9.26 -10.69
N TRP A 117 -3.46 -10.50 -11.11
CA TRP A 117 -3.53 -11.66 -10.22
C TRP A 117 -2.22 -11.95 -9.46
N VAL A 118 -1.10 -11.66 -10.08
CA VAL A 118 0.22 -11.85 -9.47
C VAL A 118 0.73 -10.54 -8.88
N SER A 119 0.59 -9.43 -9.60
CA SER A 119 1.13 -8.13 -9.17
C SER A 119 0.46 -7.58 -7.92
N SER A 120 -0.88 -7.64 -7.81
CA SER A 120 -1.58 -7.07 -6.66
C SER A 120 -1.30 -7.80 -5.33
N PRO A 121 -1.26 -9.15 -5.25
CA PRO A 121 -0.82 -9.84 -4.04
C PRO A 121 0.64 -9.56 -3.68
N LEU A 122 1.54 -9.48 -4.67
CA LEU A 122 2.95 -9.14 -4.42
C LEU A 122 3.10 -7.73 -3.85
N MET A 123 2.38 -6.77 -4.39
CA MET A 123 2.37 -5.39 -3.88
C MET A 123 1.77 -5.33 -2.46
N LEU A 124 0.72 -6.09 -2.19
CA LEU A 124 0.14 -6.20 -0.85
C LEU A 124 1.13 -6.79 0.15
N LEU A 125 1.81 -7.89 -0.20
CA LEU A 125 2.84 -8.51 0.65
C LEU A 125 4.02 -7.57 0.89
N ALA A 126 4.48 -6.86 -0.14
CA ALA A 126 5.54 -5.87 -0.02
C ALA A 126 5.14 -4.72 0.93
N ASN A 127 3.89 -4.27 0.86
CA ASN A 127 3.38 -3.24 1.76
C ASN A 127 3.24 -3.74 3.21
N LEU A 128 2.76 -4.97 3.40
CA LEU A 128 2.72 -5.61 4.72
C LEU A 128 4.13 -5.76 5.31
N TYR A 129 5.10 -6.13 4.49
CA TYR A 129 6.51 -6.17 4.91
C TYR A 129 6.99 -4.81 5.41
N LEU A 130 6.67 -3.71 4.72
CA LEU A 130 7.03 -2.36 5.16
C LEU A 130 6.34 -1.96 6.46
N LEU A 131 5.08 -2.31 6.65
CA LEU A 131 4.36 -2.08 7.91
C LEU A 131 4.99 -2.85 9.06
N CYS A 132 5.38 -4.10 8.84
CA CYS A 132 6.12 -4.89 9.84
C CYS A 132 7.52 -4.33 10.09
N TRP A 133 8.19 -3.81 9.08
CA TRP A 133 9.50 -3.18 9.21
C TRP A 133 9.49 -1.97 10.13
N ASP A 134 8.46 -1.14 10.04
CA ASP A 134 8.29 0.04 10.87
C ASP A 134 7.39 -0.21 12.11
N TYR A 135 7.27 -1.47 12.55
CA TYR A 135 6.44 -1.89 13.68
C TYR A 135 6.65 -1.09 14.97
N ASP A 136 7.89 -0.69 15.26
CA ASP A 136 8.20 0.12 16.43
C ASP A 136 7.46 1.46 16.44
N LYS A 137 7.34 2.10 15.27
CA LYS A 137 6.59 3.34 15.10
C LYS A 137 5.08 3.09 15.12
N LEU A 138 4.66 1.93 14.61
CA LEU A 138 3.26 1.53 14.57
C LEU A 138 2.67 1.35 15.97
N LYS A 139 3.46 0.90 16.95
CA LYS A 139 3.05 0.77 18.35
C LYS A 139 2.58 2.08 18.98
N PHE A 140 3.14 3.22 18.56
CA PHE A 140 2.73 4.53 19.07
C PHE A 140 1.37 4.97 18.54
N ILE A 141 0.94 4.44 17.40
CA ILE A 141 -0.36 4.75 16.78
C ILE A 141 -1.48 3.95 17.45
N PHE A 142 -1.17 2.72 17.93
CA PHE A 142 -2.12 1.84 18.61
C PHE A 142 -1.80 1.73 20.11
N PRO A 143 -2.52 2.42 20.99
CA PRO A 143 -2.19 2.54 22.42
C PRO A 143 -2.70 1.37 23.27
N TRP A 144 -2.46 0.13 22.91
CA TRP A 144 -2.87 -1.00 23.77
C TRP A 144 -1.95 -1.25 25.00
N GLU A 145 -0.85 -0.54 25.14
CA GLU A 145 0.06 -0.69 26.28
C GLU A 145 -0.02 0.45 27.34
N VAL A 146 -0.86 1.46 27.13
CA VAL A 146 -0.93 2.62 28.05
C VAL A 146 -1.62 2.30 29.38
N GLN A 147 -2.33 1.17 29.51
CA GLN A 147 -3.09 0.85 30.74
C GLN A 147 -2.27 0.20 31.87
N LYS A 148 -1.01 -0.18 31.66
CA LYS A 148 -0.19 -0.81 32.71
C LYS A 148 0.68 0.14 33.54
N ALA A 149 0.75 1.41 33.20
CA ALA A 149 1.58 2.38 33.91
C ALA A 149 0.86 3.13 35.05
N ASN A 150 -0.47 3.03 35.17
CA ASN A 150 -1.25 3.80 36.15
C ASN A 150 -1.85 3.00 37.30
N SER A 151 -1.34 1.80 37.56
CA SER A 151 -1.74 1.01 38.73
C SER A 151 -0.55 0.73 39.66
N ARG A 152 0.08 1.82 40.13
CA ARG A 152 0.95 1.81 41.31
C ARG A 152 0.76 3.10 42.09
#